data_c4366dc1e82dfcaf679666fb343e9cdb
#
_entry.id   c4366dc1e82dfcaf679666fb343e9cdb
#
_cell.length_a   1.000
_cell.length_b   1.000
_cell.length_c   1.000
_cell.angle_alpha   90.00
_cell.angle_beta   90.00
_cell.angle_gamma   90.00
#
_symmetry.space_group_name_H-M   'P 1'
#
loop_
_entity.id
_entity.type
_entity.pdbx_description
1 polymer ?
#
loop_
_entity_poly.entity_id
_entity_poly.type
_entity_poly.pdbx_seq_one_letter_code
_entity_poly.pdbx_strand_id
1 'polypeptide(L)'
;MEFATEMVVRASLLHLRMGEVPVTLHPDGRRTHASHLRTFRDGWRTLRFYLLFSPRWLFLLPGLGLIVLGVAAAVAGYAGLRISGVGLDVHTLLFGALMIIAGYQGVIFAILTKAFAINARLLPDDPRLEHFVRVVSLERGLIAGATLGVAGLVLLVATIAEWAGTEFGSLDYPHTMRIAIPGVLSTVLGLQTILFVFFASVLQLDRRPSHPAADV
;
A
#
# COMPACT_ATOMS: atom_id res chain seq x y z
N MET A 1 1.84 3.68 -29.47
CA MET A 1 2.97 4.06 -28.60
C MET A 1 3.15 3.11 -27.41
N GLU A 2 2.09 2.54 -26.85
CA GLU A 2 2.19 1.63 -25.70
C GLU A 2 3.03 0.37 -25.99
N PHE A 3 2.93 -0.20 -27.16
CA PHE A 3 3.68 -1.42 -27.54
C PHE A 3 5.20 -1.24 -27.49
N ALA A 4 5.74 -0.15 -28.04
CA ALA A 4 7.19 0.09 -28.04
C ALA A 4 7.72 0.29 -26.62
N THR A 5 6.99 1.05 -25.78
CA THR A 5 7.34 1.26 -24.38
C THR A 5 7.26 -0.04 -23.57
N GLU A 6 6.21 -0.84 -23.79
CA GLU A 6 6.04 -2.15 -23.14
C GLU A 6 7.18 -3.11 -23.52
N MET A 7 7.55 -3.16 -24.78
CA MET A 7 8.64 -4.00 -25.27
C MET A 7 9.96 -3.68 -24.58
N VAL A 8 10.30 -2.39 -24.45
CA VAL A 8 11.54 -1.96 -23.78
C VAL A 8 11.51 -2.28 -22.28
N VAL A 9 10.37 -2.03 -21.61
CA VAL A 9 10.19 -2.36 -20.20
C VAL A 9 10.31 -3.87 -19.96
N ARG A 10 9.66 -4.71 -20.77
CA ARG A 10 9.76 -6.16 -20.64
C ARG A 10 11.17 -6.67 -20.93
N ALA A 11 11.83 -6.15 -21.98
CA ALA A 11 13.21 -6.50 -22.27
C ALA A 11 14.15 -6.18 -21.11
N SER A 12 13.99 -5.02 -20.49
CA SER A 12 14.74 -4.62 -19.30
C SER A 12 14.47 -5.50 -18.08
N LEU A 13 13.19 -5.81 -17.81
CA LEU A 13 12.79 -6.66 -16.69
C LEU A 13 13.28 -8.10 -16.83
N LEU A 14 13.32 -8.62 -18.05
CA LEU A 14 13.82 -9.97 -18.39
C LEU A 14 15.35 -9.99 -18.57
N HIS A 15 16.05 -8.88 -18.33
CA HIS A 15 17.50 -8.74 -18.49
C HIS A 15 18.00 -9.16 -19.88
N LEU A 16 17.19 -8.91 -20.93
CA LEU A 16 17.58 -9.20 -22.30
C LEU A 16 18.71 -8.25 -22.74
N ARG A 17 19.58 -8.74 -23.60
CA ARG A 17 20.63 -7.91 -24.21
C ARG A 17 19.96 -6.94 -25.18
N MET A 18 20.02 -5.65 -24.87
CA MET A 18 19.54 -4.58 -25.74
C MET A 18 20.73 -3.91 -26.41
N GLY A 19 20.67 -3.74 -27.74
CA GLY A 19 21.64 -2.99 -28.51
C GLY A 19 21.02 -1.67 -28.96
N GLU A 20 21.80 -0.60 -28.88
CA GLU A 20 21.42 0.71 -29.40
C GLU A 20 22.09 0.92 -30.74
N VAL A 21 21.31 1.32 -31.74
CA VAL A 21 21.81 1.67 -33.07
C VAL A 21 21.54 3.15 -33.28
N PRO A 22 22.59 3.98 -33.52
CA PRO A 22 22.39 5.39 -33.79
C PRO A 22 21.64 5.57 -35.12
N VAL A 23 20.56 6.36 -35.09
CA VAL A 23 19.78 6.71 -36.28
C VAL A 23 19.69 8.23 -36.41
N THR A 24 19.75 8.72 -37.64
CA THR A 24 19.55 10.14 -37.89
C THR A 24 18.08 10.47 -37.89
N LEU A 25 17.66 11.34 -36.99
CA LEU A 25 16.28 11.82 -36.93
C LEU A 25 16.12 12.98 -37.89
N HIS A 26 15.36 12.78 -38.96
CA HIS A 26 15.02 13.86 -39.88
C HIS A 26 13.83 14.68 -39.38
N PRO A 27 13.74 15.98 -39.69
CA PRO A 27 12.59 16.80 -39.39
C PRO A 27 11.31 16.18 -39.95
N ASP A 28 10.23 16.29 -39.20
CA ASP A 28 8.92 15.78 -39.66
C ASP A 28 8.49 16.55 -40.93
N GLY A 29 8.43 15.85 -42.07
CA GLY A 29 8.02 16.39 -43.36
C GLY A 29 6.52 16.69 -43.49
N ARG A 30 5.77 16.59 -42.42
CA ARG A 30 4.32 16.84 -42.38
C ARG A 30 4.01 18.35 -42.52
N ARG A 31 3.43 18.70 -43.62
CA ARG A 31 2.99 20.10 -43.87
C ARG A 31 1.48 20.30 -43.74
N THR A 32 0.68 19.22 -43.64
CA THR A 32 -0.77 19.30 -43.78
C THR A 32 -1.56 18.90 -42.53
N HIS A 33 -0.95 18.25 -41.53
CA HIS A 33 -1.65 17.79 -40.33
C HIS A 33 -0.90 18.13 -39.06
N ALA A 34 -1.64 18.58 -38.04
CA ALA A 34 -1.11 18.79 -36.70
C ALA A 34 -0.61 17.46 -36.12
N SER A 35 0.35 17.52 -35.19
CA SER A 35 0.84 16.35 -34.50
C SER A 35 -0.31 15.56 -33.85
N HIS A 36 -0.38 14.26 -34.09
CA HIS A 36 -1.37 13.38 -33.43
C HIS A 36 -1.06 13.17 -31.94
N LEU A 37 0.13 13.58 -31.49
CA LEU A 37 0.54 13.51 -30.08
C LEU A 37 -0.10 14.64 -29.29
N ARG A 38 -1.00 14.28 -28.38
CA ARG A 38 -1.53 15.20 -27.38
C ARG A 38 -0.68 15.07 -26.12
N THR A 39 0.26 16.00 -25.94
CA THR A 39 1.31 15.96 -24.92
C THR A 39 0.81 15.56 -23.53
N PHE A 40 -0.27 16.19 -23.05
CA PHE A 40 -0.80 15.89 -21.73
C PHE A 40 -1.48 14.51 -21.66
N ARG A 41 -2.29 14.16 -22.65
CA ARG A 41 -3.05 12.89 -22.66
C ARG A 41 -2.12 11.69 -22.86
N ASP A 42 -1.17 11.82 -23.77
CA ASP A 42 -0.24 10.73 -24.08
C ASP A 42 0.85 10.62 -23.01
N GLY A 43 1.28 11.74 -22.43
CA GLY A 43 2.16 11.78 -21.26
C GLY A 43 1.51 11.13 -20.05
N TRP A 44 0.22 11.42 -19.77
CA TRP A 44 -0.52 10.75 -18.69
C TRP A 44 -0.66 9.24 -18.90
N ARG A 45 -0.94 8.79 -20.14
CA ARG A 45 -1.00 7.37 -20.48
C ARG A 45 0.34 6.67 -20.22
N THR A 46 1.43 7.28 -20.64
CA THR A 46 2.79 6.74 -20.46
C THR A 46 3.15 6.70 -18.98
N LEU A 47 2.88 7.78 -18.23
CA LEU A 47 3.11 7.82 -16.77
C LEU A 47 2.31 6.74 -16.05
N ARG A 48 1.01 6.62 -16.35
CA ARG A 48 0.15 5.58 -15.80
C ARG A 48 0.69 4.17 -16.09
N PHE A 49 1.17 3.95 -17.31
CA PHE A 49 1.77 2.69 -17.69
C PHE A 49 3.01 2.38 -16.83
N TYR A 50 3.95 3.30 -16.70
CA TYR A 50 5.13 3.11 -15.85
C TYR A 50 4.77 2.89 -14.38
N LEU A 51 3.81 3.62 -13.85
CA LEU A 51 3.36 3.45 -12.48
C LEU A 51 2.75 2.06 -12.23
N LEU A 52 1.97 1.52 -13.20
CA LEU A 52 1.39 0.19 -13.10
C LEU A 52 2.46 -0.92 -13.08
N PHE A 53 3.57 -0.73 -13.81
CA PHE A 53 4.71 -1.67 -13.80
C PHE A 53 5.65 -1.48 -12.62
N SER A 54 5.46 -0.43 -11.81
CA SER A 54 6.29 -0.15 -10.64
C SER A 54 5.46 0.05 -9.36
N PRO A 55 4.96 -1.03 -8.74
CA PRO A 55 4.20 -0.97 -7.49
C PRO A 55 4.94 -0.25 -6.37
N ARG A 56 6.29 -0.24 -6.43
CA ARG A 56 7.15 0.45 -5.48
C ARG A 56 6.90 1.97 -5.48
N TRP A 57 6.84 2.60 -6.66
CA TRP A 57 6.65 4.04 -6.79
C TRP A 57 5.21 4.47 -6.60
N LEU A 58 4.26 3.63 -7.03
CA LEU A 58 2.84 3.96 -6.96
C LEU A 58 2.27 3.78 -5.54
N PHE A 59 2.66 2.72 -4.85
CA PHE A 59 2.02 2.33 -3.58
C PHE A 59 2.99 2.31 -2.40
N LEU A 60 4.19 1.69 -2.55
CA LEU A 60 5.07 1.45 -1.42
C LEU A 60 5.66 2.74 -0.85
N LEU A 61 6.26 3.58 -1.69
CA LEU A 61 6.90 4.81 -1.20
C LEU A 61 5.90 5.82 -0.65
N PRO A 62 4.78 6.13 -1.33
CA PRO A 62 3.75 6.99 -0.74
C PRO A 62 3.15 6.39 0.52
N GLY A 63 2.92 5.07 0.55
CA GLY A 63 2.39 4.38 1.72
C GLY A 63 3.32 4.48 2.94
N LEU A 64 4.61 4.23 2.76
CA LEU A 64 5.60 4.40 3.81
C LEU A 64 5.73 5.86 4.27
N GLY A 65 5.70 6.81 3.34
CA GLY A 65 5.69 8.23 3.65
C GLY A 65 4.50 8.63 4.53
N LEU A 66 3.30 8.15 4.18
CA LEU A 66 2.09 8.37 4.97
C LEU A 66 2.18 7.73 6.37
N ILE A 67 2.74 6.52 6.49
CA ILE A 67 2.94 5.88 7.80
C ILE A 67 3.87 6.71 8.66
N VAL A 68 5.03 7.13 8.12
CA VAL A 68 6.01 7.93 8.89
C VAL A 68 5.41 9.25 9.35
N LEU A 69 4.77 9.99 8.44
CA LEU A 69 4.10 11.25 8.78
C LEU A 69 2.95 11.03 9.76
N GLY A 70 2.18 9.97 9.54
CA GLY A 70 1.06 9.61 10.41
C GLY A 70 1.49 9.24 11.82
N VAL A 71 2.56 8.47 11.97
CA VAL A 71 3.13 8.13 13.28
C VAL A 71 3.65 9.40 13.98
N ALA A 72 4.38 10.26 13.26
CA ALA A 72 4.85 11.53 13.83
C ALA A 72 3.68 12.41 14.30
N ALA A 73 2.63 12.56 13.48
CA ALA A 73 1.43 13.31 13.83
C ALA A 73 0.68 12.67 15.00
N ALA A 74 0.53 11.34 15.01
CA ALA A 74 -0.16 10.62 16.07
C ALA A 74 0.56 10.76 17.41
N VAL A 75 1.88 10.64 17.44
CA VAL A 75 2.70 10.84 18.66
C VAL A 75 2.60 12.28 19.15
N ALA A 76 2.71 13.26 18.23
CA ALA A 76 2.60 14.68 18.59
C ALA A 76 1.21 15.03 19.15
N GLY A 77 0.14 14.53 18.53
CA GLY A 77 -1.23 14.73 18.97
C GLY A 77 -1.56 14.02 20.28
N TYR A 78 -1.05 12.81 20.48
CA TYR A 78 -1.22 12.06 21.72
C TYR A 78 -0.52 12.76 22.90
N ALA A 79 0.70 13.26 22.67
CA ALA A 79 1.48 14.00 23.67
C ALA A 79 0.97 15.43 23.92
N GLY A 80 0.04 15.95 23.10
CA GLY A 80 -0.46 17.32 23.24
C GLY A 80 0.61 18.38 23.02
N LEU A 81 1.54 18.16 22.08
CA LEU A 81 2.65 19.07 21.82
C LEU A 81 2.15 20.43 21.32
N ARG A 82 2.87 21.49 21.69
CA ARG A 82 2.62 22.85 21.19
C ARG A 82 3.80 23.31 20.35
N ILE A 83 3.52 23.69 19.11
CA ILE A 83 4.54 24.20 18.17
C ILE A 83 4.10 25.61 17.74
N SER A 84 4.92 26.62 18.01
CA SER A 84 4.66 28.02 17.63
C SER A 84 3.27 28.54 18.01
N GLY A 85 2.77 28.15 19.21
CA GLY A 85 1.45 28.57 19.71
C GLY A 85 0.27 27.72 19.22
N VAL A 86 0.48 26.79 18.27
CA VAL A 86 -0.54 25.84 17.81
C VAL A 86 -0.47 24.58 18.67
N GLY A 87 -1.58 24.23 19.32
CA GLY A 87 -1.72 22.98 20.07
C GLY A 87 -1.99 21.81 19.11
N LEU A 88 -1.11 20.81 19.13
CA LEU A 88 -1.34 19.54 18.45
C LEU A 88 -2.07 18.62 19.43
N ASP A 89 -3.34 18.38 19.17
CA ASP A 89 -4.22 17.64 20.08
C ASP A 89 -4.92 16.49 19.34
N VAL A 90 -6.04 16.02 19.84
CA VAL A 90 -6.81 14.86 19.35
C VAL A 90 -7.14 14.93 17.86
N HIS A 91 -7.32 16.11 17.28
CA HIS A 91 -7.49 16.26 15.83
C HIS A 91 -6.22 15.85 15.07
N THR A 92 -5.04 16.22 15.57
CA THR A 92 -3.77 15.79 14.97
C THR A 92 -3.58 14.28 15.11
N LEU A 93 -3.98 13.70 16.26
CA LEU A 93 -3.99 12.27 16.48
C LEU A 93 -4.90 11.55 15.48
N LEU A 94 -6.10 12.09 15.23
CA LEU A 94 -7.05 11.55 14.26
C LEU A 94 -6.50 11.54 12.83
N PHE A 95 -5.93 12.67 12.38
CA PHE A 95 -5.28 12.74 11.07
C PHE A 95 -4.07 11.81 10.98
N GLY A 96 -3.29 11.70 12.06
CA GLY A 96 -2.19 10.73 12.15
C GLY A 96 -2.68 9.29 11.97
N ALA A 97 -3.75 8.91 12.66
CA ALA A 97 -4.37 7.59 12.51
C ALA A 97 -4.87 7.33 11.08
N LEU A 98 -5.53 8.31 10.46
CA LEU A 98 -5.96 8.22 9.05
C LEU A 98 -4.78 8.00 8.11
N MET A 99 -3.68 8.76 8.27
CA MET A 99 -2.48 8.60 7.46
C MET A 99 -1.84 7.22 7.64
N ILE A 100 -1.82 6.68 8.87
CA ILE A 100 -1.31 5.33 9.14
C ILE A 100 -2.17 4.28 8.43
N ILE A 101 -3.50 4.37 8.53
CA ILE A 101 -4.44 3.45 7.87
C ILE A 101 -4.25 3.48 6.35
N ALA A 102 -4.23 4.67 5.75
CA ALA A 102 -4.06 4.85 4.31
C ALA A 102 -2.68 4.38 3.84
N GLY A 103 -1.64 4.69 4.60
CA GLY A 103 -0.27 4.26 4.31
C GLY A 103 -0.10 2.74 4.39
N TYR A 104 -0.68 2.11 5.42
CA TYR A 104 -0.66 0.66 5.58
C TYR A 104 -1.40 -0.04 4.42
N GLN A 105 -2.56 0.50 4.02
CA GLN A 105 -3.27 0.03 2.83
C GLN A 105 -2.42 0.14 1.56
N GLY A 106 -1.67 1.23 1.40
CA GLY A 106 -0.74 1.41 0.29
C GLY A 106 0.36 0.34 0.29
N VAL A 107 0.95 0.03 1.45
CA VAL A 107 1.96 -1.03 1.58
C VAL A 107 1.38 -2.40 1.23
N ILE A 108 0.17 -2.72 1.73
CA ILE A 108 -0.55 -3.95 1.37
C ILE A 108 -0.72 -4.06 -0.13
N PHE A 109 -1.22 -3.00 -0.79
CA PHE A 109 -1.40 -2.99 -2.24
C PHE A 109 -0.09 -3.15 -3.01
N ALA A 110 1.01 -2.55 -2.54
CA ALA A 110 2.33 -2.73 -3.17
C ALA A 110 2.75 -4.20 -3.17
N ILE A 111 2.59 -4.89 -2.04
CA ILE A 111 2.95 -6.30 -1.87
C ILE A 111 2.06 -7.20 -2.74
N LEU A 112 0.74 -7.02 -2.65
CA LEU A 112 -0.23 -7.84 -3.39
C LEU A 112 -0.12 -7.64 -4.90
N THR A 113 0.03 -6.39 -5.37
CA THR A 113 0.20 -6.09 -6.80
C THR A 113 1.49 -6.71 -7.33
N LYS A 114 2.59 -6.64 -6.56
CA LYS A 114 3.86 -7.27 -6.94
C LYS A 114 3.72 -8.79 -6.98
N ALA A 115 3.10 -9.40 -5.97
CA ALA A 115 2.86 -10.84 -5.93
C ALA A 115 2.00 -11.30 -7.12
N PHE A 116 0.94 -10.58 -7.42
CA PHE A 116 0.09 -10.84 -8.58
C PHE A 116 0.87 -10.71 -9.90
N ALA A 117 1.67 -9.65 -10.07
CA ALA A 117 2.43 -9.43 -11.28
C ALA A 117 3.48 -10.53 -11.54
N ILE A 118 4.09 -11.07 -10.48
CA ILE A 118 5.00 -12.22 -10.60
C ILE A 118 4.21 -13.48 -10.96
N ASN A 119 3.06 -13.75 -10.34
CA ASN A 119 2.21 -14.90 -10.69
C ASN A 119 1.70 -14.84 -12.14
N ALA A 120 1.33 -13.66 -12.59
CA ALA A 120 0.92 -13.41 -13.98
C ALA A 120 2.10 -13.40 -14.98
N ARG A 121 3.33 -13.70 -14.54
CA ARG A 121 4.57 -13.66 -15.35
C ARG A 121 4.83 -12.32 -16.03
N LEU A 122 4.34 -11.23 -15.40
CA LEU A 122 4.61 -9.86 -15.83
C LEU A 122 5.92 -9.31 -15.26
N LEU A 123 6.33 -9.82 -14.10
CA LEU A 123 7.57 -9.47 -13.43
C LEU A 123 8.40 -10.73 -13.15
N PRO A 124 9.74 -10.59 -13.11
CA PRO A 124 10.63 -11.69 -12.70
C PRO A 124 10.44 -12.02 -11.21
N ASP A 125 10.84 -13.24 -10.84
CA ASP A 125 10.81 -13.69 -9.45
C ASP A 125 11.67 -12.79 -8.56
N ASP A 126 11.16 -12.48 -7.36
CA ASP A 126 11.88 -11.70 -6.36
C ASP A 126 12.07 -12.50 -5.08
N PRO A 127 13.33 -12.94 -4.77
CA PRO A 127 13.64 -13.71 -3.59
C PRO A 127 13.27 -13.00 -2.27
N ARG A 128 13.26 -11.66 -2.26
CA ARG A 128 12.87 -10.87 -1.07
C ARG A 128 11.38 -10.98 -0.80
N LEU A 129 10.57 -10.94 -1.85
CA LEU A 129 9.13 -11.10 -1.72
C LEU A 129 8.78 -12.53 -1.30
N GLU A 130 9.45 -13.54 -1.87
CA GLU A 130 9.25 -14.93 -1.48
C GLU A 130 9.63 -15.17 -0.01
N HIS A 131 10.75 -14.62 0.43
CA HIS A 131 11.16 -14.71 1.84
C HIS A 131 10.12 -14.02 2.74
N PHE A 132 9.69 -12.81 2.40
CA PHE A 132 8.68 -12.07 3.17
C PHE A 132 7.38 -12.87 3.29
N VAL A 133 6.86 -13.37 2.17
CA VAL A 133 5.62 -14.14 2.12
C VAL A 133 5.75 -15.47 2.89
N ARG A 134 6.93 -16.08 2.90
CA ARG A 134 7.22 -17.30 3.70
C ARG A 134 7.24 -16.99 5.20
N VAL A 135 7.81 -15.85 5.60
CA VAL A 135 7.86 -15.43 7.01
C VAL A 135 6.47 -15.02 7.52
N VAL A 136 5.71 -14.31 6.69
CA VAL A 136 4.32 -13.94 6.96
C VAL A 136 3.40 -15.10 6.55
N SER A 137 3.53 -16.24 7.26
CA SER A 137 2.60 -17.35 7.06
C SER A 137 1.18 -16.94 7.42
N LEU A 138 0.18 -17.60 6.80
CA LEU A 138 -1.23 -17.34 7.06
C LEU A 138 -1.54 -17.34 8.56
N GLU A 139 -1.03 -18.33 9.29
CA GLU A 139 -1.28 -18.49 10.73
C GLU A 139 -0.71 -17.33 11.55
N ARG A 140 0.56 -16.97 11.31
CA ARG A 140 1.21 -15.86 12.02
C ARG A 140 0.53 -14.52 11.74
N GLY A 141 0.20 -14.28 10.49
CA GLY A 141 -0.50 -13.05 10.10
C GLY A 141 -1.92 -13.00 10.67
N LEU A 142 -2.62 -14.12 10.73
CA LEU A 142 -3.95 -14.22 11.35
C LEU A 142 -3.87 -13.96 12.86
N ILE A 143 -2.91 -14.57 13.57
CA ILE A 143 -2.70 -14.33 15.00
C ILE A 143 -2.36 -12.85 15.26
N ALA A 144 -1.44 -12.28 14.50
CA ALA A 144 -1.06 -10.86 14.66
C ALA A 144 -2.24 -9.92 14.39
N GLY A 145 -2.99 -10.16 13.30
CA GLY A 145 -4.17 -9.36 12.96
C GLY A 145 -5.29 -9.51 13.99
N ALA A 146 -5.55 -10.73 14.45
CA ALA A 146 -6.56 -10.98 15.49
C ALA A 146 -6.17 -10.33 16.83
N THR A 147 -4.90 -10.47 17.24
CA THR A 147 -4.42 -9.84 18.49
C THR A 147 -4.54 -8.32 18.42
N LEU A 148 -4.14 -7.72 17.32
CA LEU A 148 -4.25 -6.28 17.13
C LEU A 148 -5.71 -5.82 17.07
N GLY A 149 -6.58 -6.56 16.39
CA GLY A 149 -8.01 -6.29 16.31
C GLY A 149 -8.72 -6.40 17.67
N VAL A 150 -8.41 -7.46 18.43
CA VAL A 150 -8.95 -7.65 19.79
C VAL A 150 -8.47 -6.56 20.73
N ALA A 151 -7.19 -6.19 20.69
CA ALA A 151 -6.66 -5.08 21.49
C ALA A 151 -7.38 -3.76 21.17
N GLY A 152 -7.63 -3.49 19.88
CA GLY A 152 -8.42 -2.33 19.46
C GLY A 152 -9.86 -2.37 19.98
N LEU A 153 -10.53 -3.51 19.86
CA LEU A 153 -11.89 -3.69 20.38
C LEU A 153 -11.97 -3.50 21.91
N VAL A 154 -10.98 -3.99 22.65
CA VAL A 154 -10.91 -3.77 24.12
C VAL A 154 -10.84 -2.27 24.44
N LEU A 155 -10.03 -1.49 23.72
CA LEU A 155 -9.97 -0.04 23.89
C LEU A 155 -11.30 0.64 23.58
N LEU A 156 -11.98 0.21 22.51
CA LEU A 156 -13.30 0.74 22.15
C LEU A 156 -14.37 0.40 23.20
N VAL A 157 -14.36 -0.84 23.70
CA VAL A 157 -15.28 -1.25 24.80
C VAL A 157 -14.98 -0.45 26.06
N ALA A 158 -13.70 -0.23 26.39
CA ALA A 158 -13.33 0.60 27.53
C ALA A 158 -13.88 2.04 27.39
N THR A 159 -13.80 2.61 26.17
CA THR A 159 -14.37 3.94 25.87
C THR A 159 -15.89 3.97 26.07
N ILE A 160 -16.61 2.92 25.64
CA ILE A 160 -18.05 2.82 25.82
C ILE A 160 -18.41 2.62 27.30
N ALA A 161 -17.62 1.81 28.03
CA ALA A 161 -17.82 1.58 29.46
C ALA A 161 -17.63 2.87 30.28
N GLU A 162 -16.63 3.69 29.92
CA GLU A 162 -16.44 5.01 30.51
C GLU A 162 -17.66 5.91 30.28
N TRP A 163 -18.21 5.92 29.06
CA TRP A 163 -19.41 6.67 28.72
C TRP A 163 -20.65 6.15 29.47
N ALA A 164 -20.81 4.87 29.57
CA ALA A 164 -21.91 4.28 30.38
C ALA A 164 -21.79 4.62 31.86
N GLY A 165 -20.56 4.71 32.41
CA GLY A 165 -20.31 5.11 33.79
C GLY A 165 -20.71 6.56 34.11
N THR A 166 -20.84 7.42 33.09
CA THR A 166 -21.36 8.80 33.22
C THR A 166 -22.85 8.90 32.87
N GLU A 167 -23.58 7.79 32.94
CA GLU A 167 -25.01 7.69 32.55
C GLU A 167 -25.26 8.24 31.12
N PHE A 168 -24.31 8.00 30.22
CA PHE A 168 -24.30 8.52 28.83
C PHE A 168 -24.29 10.05 28.75
N GLY A 169 -23.80 10.73 29.80
CA GLY A 169 -23.66 12.17 29.87
C GLY A 169 -22.43 12.72 29.11
N SER A 170 -22.02 13.94 29.47
CA SER A 170 -20.84 14.58 28.87
C SER A 170 -19.54 13.91 29.29
N LEU A 171 -18.69 13.58 28.31
CA LEU A 171 -17.35 13.05 28.54
C LEU A 171 -16.28 14.14 28.44
N ASP A 172 -15.12 13.92 29.04
CA ASP A 172 -13.91 14.67 28.72
C ASP A 172 -13.43 14.28 27.32
N TYR A 173 -13.77 15.11 26.33
CA TYR A 173 -13.52 14.86 24.93
C TYR A 173 -12.04 14.53 24.63
N PRO A 174 -11.03 15.31 25.08
CA PRO A 174 -9.64 15.00 24.84
C PRO A 174 -9.20 13.64 25.41
N HIS A 175 -9.64 13.30 26.62
CA HIS A 175 -9.29 12.04 27.26
C HIS A 175 -9.89 10.85 26.50
N THR A 176 -11.17 10.88 26.26
CA THR A 176 -11.90 9.79 25.59
C THR A 176 -11.38 9.55 24.18
N MET A 177 -11.08 10.61 23.42
CA MET A 177 -10.55 10.46 22.05
C MET A 177 -9.14 9.90 22.00
N ARG A 178 -8.32 10.13 23.02
CA ARG A 178 -6.99 9.50 23.13
C ARG A 178 -7.03 8.00 23.35
N ILE A 179 -8.16 7.45 23.77
CA ILE A 179 -8.39 6.01 23.89
C ILE A 179 -9.10 5.49 22.63
N ALA A 180 -10.14 6.18 22.19
CA ALA A 180 -10.97 5.76 21.06
C ALA A 180 -10.19 5.71 19.75
N ILE A 181 -9.38 6.75 19.45
CA ILE A 181 -8.65 6.82 18.17
C ILE A 181 -7.63 5.67 18.02
N PRO A 182 -6.75 5.37 18.98
CA PRO A 182 -5.92 4.16 18.95
C PRO A 182 -6.72 2.86 18.88
N GLY A 183 -7.89 2.79 19.53
CA GLY A 183 -8.81 1.67 19.47
C GLY A 183 -9.30 1.42 18.03
N VAL A 184 -9.80 2.45 17.36
CA VAL A 184 -10.21 2.38 15.95
C VAL A 184 -9.03 2.01 15.05
N LEU A 185 -7.89 2.68 15.22
CA LEU A 185 -6.68 2.42 14.44
C LEU A 185 -6.27 0.94 14.54
N SER A 186 -6.13 0.41 15.75
CA SER A 186 -5.73 -0.98 15.98
C SER A 186 -6.74 -1.98 15.42
N THR A 187 -8.04 -1.72 15.57
CA THR A 187 -9.09 -2.57 15.02
C THR A 187 -9.03 -2.63 13.50
N VAL A 188 -8.88 -1.47 12.84
CA VAL A 188 -8.82 -1.40 11.37
C VAL A 188 -7.55 -2.06 10.84
N LEU A 189 -6.38 -1.79 11.46
CA LEU A 189 -5.13 -2.43 11.07
C LEU A 189 -5.17 -3.95 11.27
N GLY A 190 -5.78 -4.41 12.35
CA GLY A 190 -6.00 -5.83 12.62
C GLY A 190 -6.83 -6.49 11.51
N LEU A 191 -7.96 -5.89 11.16
CA LEU A 191 -8.84 -6.38 10.08
C LEU A 191 -8.11 -6.36 8.73
N GLN A 192 -7.42 -5.27 8.39
CA GLN A 192 -6.65 -5.18 7.15
C GLN A 192 -5.56 -6.25 7.07
N THR A 193 -4.89 -6.56 8.19
CA THR A 193 -3.89 -7.62 8.27
C THR A 193 -4.50 -8.99 8.01
N ILE A 194 -5.64 -9.30 8.61
CA ILE A 194 -6.37 -10.56 8.39
C ILE A 194 -6.73 -10.70 6.91
N LEU A 195 -7.35 -9.68 6.32
CA LEU A 195 -7.73 -9.70 4.90
C LEU A 195 -6.51 -9.84 3.99
N PHE A 196 -5.42 -9.15 4.32
CA PHE A 196 -4.17 -9.22 3.57
C PHE A 196 -3.61 -10.65 3.55
N VAL A 197 -3.49 -11.32 4.70
CA VAL A 197 -2.88 -12.65 4.74
C VAL A 197 -3.74 -13.71 4.07
N PHE A 198 -5.07 -13.61 4.14
CA PHE A 198 -5.97 -14.47 3.37
C PHE A 198 -5.76 -14.28 1.88
N PHE A 199 -5.77 -13.03 1.39
CA PHE A 199 -5.59 -12.76 -0.02
C PHE A 199 -4.19 -13.16 -0.53
N ALA A 200 -3.15 -12.89 0.26
CA ALA A 200 -1.79 -13.34 -0.04
C ALA A 200 -1.68 -14.86 -0.12
N SER A 201 -2.38 -15.59 0.76
CA SER A 201 -2.43 -17.06 0.74
C SER A 201 -3.12 -17.58 -0.52
N VAL A 202 -4.22 -16.96 -0.96
CA VAL A 202 -4.88 -17.33 -2.23
C VAL A 202 -3.94 -17.16 -3.41
N LEU A 203 -3.20 -16.05 -3.48
CA LEU A 203 -2.21 -15.83 -4.56
C LEU A 203 -1.05 -16.84 -4.55
N GLN A 204 -0.75 -17.48 -3.42
CA GLN A 204 0.28 -18.51 -3.33
C GLN A 204 -0.18 -19.89 -3.83
N LEU A 205 -1.47 -20.20 -3.73
CA LEU A 205 -2.01 -21.48 -4.20
C LEU A 205 -1.80 -21.69 -5.70
N ASP A 206 -1.86 -20.63 -6.49
CA ASP A 206 -1.62 -20.66 -7.94
C ASP A 206 -0.17 -20.99 -8.33
N ARG A 207 0.77 -20.92 -7.39
CA ARG A 207 2.20 -21.23 -7.66
C ARG A 207 2.57 -22.69 -7.51
N ARG A 208 1.69 -23.57 -7.05
CA ARG A 208 2.01 -25.00 -6.99
C ARG A 208 2.11 -25.53 -8.42
N PRO A 209 3.28 -26.02 -8.85
CA PRO A 209 3.39 -26.64 -10.17
C PRO A 209 2.36 -27.77 -10.23
N SER A 210 1.50 -27.76 -11.24
CA SER A 210 0.74 -28.94 -11.61
C SER A 210 1.75 -30.09 -11.71
N HIS A 211 1.56 -31.12 -10.90
CA HIS A 211 2.38 -32.35 -10.93
C HIS A 211 2.66 -32.72 -12.41
N PRO A 212 3.90 -32.93 -12.84
CA PRO A 212 4.13 -33.52 -14.15
C PRO A 212 3.32 -34.81 -14.17
N ALA A 213 2.43 -34.95 -15.16
CA ALA A 213 1.74 -36.19 -15.41
C ALA A 213 2.82 -37.26 -15.49
N ALA A 214 2.75 -38.24 -14.59
CA ALA A 214 3.57 -39.42 -14.66
C ALA A 214 3.31 -40.02 -16.03
N ASP A 215 4.33 -39.95 -16.89
CA ASP A 215 4.33 -40.68 -18.15
C ASP A 215 4.16 -42.17 -17.82
N VAL A 216 3.02 -42.71 -18.25
CA VAL A 216 2.72 -44.15 -18.29
C VAL A 216 3.16 -44.68 -19.61
#